data_d2afe2f89ae05a59be7c81976a1b35b6
#
_entry.id   d2afe2f89ae05a59be7c81976a1b35b6
#
_cell.length_a   1.000
_cell.length_b   1.000
_cell.length_c   1.000
_cell.angle_alpha   90.00
_cell.angle_beta   90.00
_cell.angle_gamma   90.00
#
_symmetry.space_group_name_H-M   'P 1'
#
loop_
_entity.id
_entity.type
_entity.pdbx_description
1 polymer ?
#
loop_
_entity_poly.entity_id
_entity_poly.type
_entity_poly.pdbx_seq_one_letter_code
_entity_poly.pdbx_strand_id
1 'polypeptide(L)'
;MAAEVDVPQPQALKPQALKPHACGPQAFEPCTERPRALIVTADDFGLHSRVNLAVEQAHRHGVLTAASLMIGGPAANDAVERAHAMPDLRVGLHLVLADGDAVLPRTCIGALLDKHGRFGDNMVRDGVRFFFLPHVREQLAREIRAQFQAFAKTGLALDHVNTHKHFHLHPTVLGLILEIGREFGMKAMRLPFESNAPLWLRPWIALVKARLDRAGIFHNDYVVGIAGSGRMDEAAWLTALASLKGGVAEIYCHPAIAGERALTDGMRDYRHADELQALLSPDVTRAIRALGARLGGFADVSE
;
A
#
# COMPACT_ATOMS: atom_id res chain seq x y z
N MET A 1 85.57 32.36 16.13
CA MET A 1 84.70 32.33 17.34
C MET A 1 83.31 31.95 16.87
N ALA A 2 82.97 30.69 16.98
CA ALA A 2 81.67 30.15 16.64
C ALA A 2 80.76 30.21 17.91
N ALA A 3 79.61 30.83 17.79
CA ALA A 3 78.60 30.86 18.83
C ALA A 3 77.79 29.58 18.81
N GLU A 4 77.79 28.79 19.85
CA GLU A 4 76.91 27.65 20.08
C GLU A 4 75.52 28.17 20.38
N VAL A 5 74.57 27.65 19.64
CA VAL A 5 73.13 27.88 19.88
C VAL A 5 72.62 26.70 20.73
N ASP A 6 72.19 27.02 21.92
CA ASP A 6 71.61 26.10 22.89
C ASP A 6 70.19 25.73 22.47
N VAL A 7 69.94 24.46 22.17
CA VAL A 7 68.62 23.95 21.77
C VAL A 7 68.00 23.24 23.01
N PRO A 8 66.87 23.73 23.52
CA PRO A 8 66.23 23.09 24.66
C PRO A 8 65.61 21.74 24.29
N GLN A 9 65.91 20.73 25.09
CA GLN A 9 65.33 19.38 24.94
C GLN A 9 63.84 19.33 25.28
N PRO A 10 63.01 18.56 24.56
CA PRO A 10 61.60 18.43 24.85
C PRO A 10 61.39 17.61 26.16
N GLN A 11 60.63 18.16 27.07
CA GLN A 11 60.15 17.47 28.27
C GLN A 11 59.14 16.35 27.90
N ALA A 12 59.42 15.12 28.32
CA ALA A 12 58.55 13.98 28.15
C ALA A 12 57.29 14.16 29.00
N LEU A 13 56.15 14.32 28.32
CA LEU A 13 54.83 14.26 28.94
C LEU A 13 54.54 12.82 29.42
N LYS A 14 54.29 12.67 30.72
CA LYS A 14 53.85 11.41 31.31
C LYS A 14 52.46 11.08 30.81
N PRO A 15 52.19 9.82 30.35
CA PRO A 15 50.84 9.42 29.93
C PRO A 15 49.89 9.42 31.14
N GLN A 16 48.87 10.25 31.11
CA GLN A 16 47.72 10.14 32.01
C GLN A 16 46.91 8.93 31.60
N ALA A 17 46.80 7.97 32.51
CA ALA A 17 45.93 6.82 32.35
C ALA A 17 44.47 7.29 32.26
N LEU A 18 43.87 7.21 31.09
CA LEU A 18 42.43 7.32 30.90
C LEU A 18 41.76 6.16 31.63
N LYS A 19 40.94 6.46 32.64
CA LYS A 19 40.07 5.50 33.30
C LYS A 19 39.10 4.97 32.24
N PRO A 20 38.90 3.65 32.06
CA PRO A 20 37.89 3.11 31.17
C PRO A 20 36.52 3.49 31.74
N HIS A 21 35.80 4.35 31.05
CA HIS A 21 34.36 4.47 31.23
C HIS A 21 33.76 3.12 30.83
N ALA A 22 33.34 2.35 31.79
CA ALA A 22 32.51 1.17 31.57
C ALA A 22 31.18 1.63 31.01
N CYS A 23 31.07 1.69 29.65
CA CYS A 23 29.82 1.71 28.97
C CYS A 23 29.27 0.28 29.09
N GLY A 24 28.46 0.02 30.12
CA GLY A 24 27.69 -1.19 30.21
C GLY A 24 26.86 -1.33 28.92
N PRO A 25 26.56 -2.56 28.45
CA PRO A 25 25.66 -2.75 27.32
C PRO A 25 24.32 -2.10 27.71
N GLN A 26 24.04 -0.93 27.14
CA GLN A 26 22.67 -0.42 27.10
C GLN A 26 21.91 -1.47 26.32
N ALA A 27 21.15 -2.29 27.03
CA ALA A 27 20.13 -3.11 26.42
C ALA A 27 19.29 -2.15 25.62
N PHE A 28 19.34 -2.27 24.29
CA PHE A 28 18.33 -1.72 23.41
C PHE A 28 17.02 -2.39 23.86
N GLU A 29 16.27 -1.69 24.72
CA GLU A 29 14.87 -2.09 24.90
C GLU A 29 14.23 -1.96 23.53
N PRO A 30 13.71 -3.06 22.95
CA PRO A 30 12.95 -2.96 21.72
C PRO A 30 11.79 -2.00 22.01
N CYS A 31 11.64 -0.98 21.17
CA CYS A 31 10.50 -0.07 21.21
C CYS A 31 9.24 -0.91 21.01
N THR A 32 8.60 -1.34 22.10
CA THR A 32 7.55 -2.38 22.13
C THR A 32 6.16 -1.76 22.08
N GLU A 33 5.96 -0.70 21.33
CA GLU A 33 4.62 -0.28 20.99
C GLU A 33 4.07 -1.20 19.90
N ARG A 34 3.18 -2.11 20.33
CA ARG A 34 2.42 -2.96 19.41
C ARG A 34 1.51 -2.10 18.54
N PRO A 35 1.19 -2.52 17.31
CA PRO A 35 0.26 -1.77 16.49
C PRO A 35 -1.09 -1.66 17.23
N ARG A 36 -1.69 -0.48 17.18
CA ARG A 36 -3.04 -0.22 17.71
C ARG A 36 -4.07 -0.98 16.90
N ALA A 37 -3.88 -1.02 15.59
CA ALA A 37 -4.76 -1.71 14.67
C ALA A 37 -3.98 -2.29 13.49
N LEU A 38 -4.54 -3.36 12.90
CA LEU A 38 -4.02 -4.03 11.71
C LEU A 38 -5.14 -4.18 10.69
N ILE A 39 -4.87 -3.74 9.46
CA ILE A 39 -5.70 -3.95 8.28
C ILE A 39 -4.99 -5.00 7.41
N VAL A 40 -5.72 -6.04 7.00
CA VAL A 40 -5.22 -7.06 6.07
C VAL A 40 -5.99 -6.93 4.77
N THR A 41 -5.34 -6.44 3.71
CA THR A 41 -6.00 -6.10 2.45
C THR A 41 -5.55 -7.01 1.31
N ALA A 42 -6.48 -7.53 0.53
CA ALA A 42 -6.21 -8.12 -0.77
C ALA A 42 -6.49 -7.09 -1.88
N ASP A 43 -5.47 -6.74 -2.64
CA ASP A 43 -5.63 -5.89 -3.83
C ASP A 43 -6.10 -6.70 -5.04
N ASP A 44 -6.52 -6.02 -6.10
CA ASP A 44 -6.93 -6.56 -7.39
C ASP A 44 -8.21 -7.43 -7.37
N PHE A 45 -9.07 -7.32 -6.35
CA PHE A 45 -10.38 -7.96 -6.32
C PHE A 45 -11.19 -7.50 -7.54
N GLY A 46 -11.74 -8.45 -8.34
CA GLY A 46 -12.41 -8.14 -9.61
C GLY A 46 -11.52 -8.23 -10.86
N LEU A 47 -10.20 -8.37 -10.71
CA LEU A 47 -9.30 -8.57 -11.84
C LEU A 47 -9.56 -9.92 -12.54
N HIS A 48 -9.75 -10.98 -11.79
CA HIS A 48 -9.93 -12.35 -12.31
C HIS A 48 -10.69 -13.21 -11.31
N SER A 49 -11.47 -14.20 -11.78
CA SER A 49 -12.21 -15.11 -10.91
C SER A 49 -11.33 -15.87 -9.90
N ARG A 50 -10.08 -16.18 -10.25
CA ARG A 50 -9.10 -16.79 -9.33
C ARG A 50 -8.74 -15.88 -8.15
N VAL A 51 -8.69 -14.56 -8.37
CA VAL A 51 -8.50 -13.57 -7.30
C VAL A 51 -9.74 -13.53 -6.42
N ASN A 52 -10.92 -13.47 -7.04
CA ASN A 52 -12.19 -13.39 -6.31
C ASN A 52 -12.41 -14.60 -5.40
N LEU A 53 -12.11 -15.80 -5.89
CA LEU A 53 -12.15 -17.01 -5.08
C LEU A 53 -11.13 -17.00 -3.92
N ALA A 54 -9.93 -16.50 -4.16
CA ALA A 54 -8.90 -16.38 -3.12
C ALA A 54 -9.31 -15.38 -2.04
N VAL A 55 -9.87 -14.23 -2.41
CA VAL A 55 -10.42 -13.25 -1.47
C VAL A 55 -11.51 -13.87 -0.61
N GLU A 56 -12.45 -14.60 -1.21
CA GLU A 56 -13.50 -15.27 -0.46
C GLU A 56 -12.93 -16.31 0.52
N GLN A 57 -12.01 -17.16 0.09
CA GLN A 57 -11.38 -18.16 0.96
C GLN A 57 -10.58 -17.51 2.09
N ALA A 58 -9.77 -16.49 1.78
CA ALA A 58 -8.96 -15.79 2.76
C ALA A 58 -9.81 -15.03 3.79
N HIS A 59 -10.97 -14.50 3.39
CA HIS A 59 -11.88 -13.84 4.32
C HIS A 59 -12.65 -14.85 5.18
N ARG A 60 -13.22 -15.89 4.58
CA ARG A 60 -14.03 -16.87 5.32
C ARG A 60 -13.23 -17.79 6.24
N HIS A 61 -12.00 -18.13 5.86
CA HIS A 61 -11.20 -19.17 6.51
C HIS A 61 -9.83 -18.72 6.99
N GLY A 62 -9.46 -17.47 6.71
CA GLY A 62 -8.16 -16.90 7.04
C GLY A 62 -8.26 -15.58 7.80
N VAL A 63 -7.32 -14.69 7.51
CA VAL A 63 -7.13 -13.44 8.25
C VAL A 63 -7.49 -12.17 7.48
N LEU A 64 -8.04 -12.31 6.27
CA LEU A 64 -8.33 -11.17 5.39
C LEU A 64 -9.50 -10.34 5.94
N THR A 65 -9.31 -9.02 6.06
CA THR A 65 -10.33 -8.09 6.58
C THR A 65 -10.87 -7.14 5.53
N ALA A 66 -10.06 -6.83 4.52
CA ALA A 66 -10.43 -5.87 3.47
C ALA A 66 -10.02 -6.35 2.07
N ALA A 67 -10.71 -5.87 1.05
CA ALA A 67 -10.33 -6.09 -0.34
C ALA A 67 -10.53 -4.81 -1.14
N SER A 68 -9.64 -4.57 -2.12
CA SER A 68 -9.70 -3.38 -2.97
C SER A 68 -10.21 -3.79 -4.36
N LEU A 69 -11.43 -3.35 -4.71
CA LEU A 69 -12.18 -3.76 -5.90
C LEU A 69 -11.79 -2.96 -7.14
N MET A 70 -11.29 -3.63 -8.17
CA MET A 70 -11.16 -3.13 -9.54
C MET A 70 -12.52 -3.16 -10.23
N ILE A 71 -13.28 -2.09 -10.16
CA ILE A 71 -14.66 -2.04 -10.68
C ILE A 71 -14.75 -2.14 -12.21
N GLY A 72 -13.68 -1.79 -12.94
CA GLY A 72 -13.54 -1.99 -14.37
C GLY A 72 -12.96 -3.34 -14.78
N GLY A 73 -12.62 -4.19 -13.82
CA GLY A 73 -11.98 -5.48 -14.08
C GLY A 73 -12.91 -6.51 -14.73
N PRO A 74 -12.36 -7.48 -15.49
CA PRO A 74 -13.15 -8.46 -16.23
C PRO A 74 -14.03 -9.36 -15.34
N ALA A 75 -13.68 -9.51 -14.06
CA ALA A 75 -14.40 -10.31 -13.07
C ALA A 75 -15.08 -9.44 -11.98
N ALA A 76 -15.29 -8.15 -12.25
CA ALA A 76 -15.85 -7.22 -11.26
C ALA A 76 -17.26 -7.63 -10.79
N ASN A 77 -18.12 -8.09 -11.69
CA ASN A 77 -19.48 -8.53 -11.33
C ASN A 77 -19.46 -9.73 -10.36
N ASP A 78 -18.64 -10.75 -10.64
CA ASP A 78 -18.45 -11.89 -9.71
C ASP A 78 -17.87 -11.43 -8.37
N ALA A 79 -16.96 -10.47 -8.36
CA ALA A 79 -16.43 -9.88 -7.13
C ALA A 79 -17.53 -9.19 -6.31
N VAL A 80 -18.39 -8.41 -6.94
CA VAL A 80 -19.51 -7.71 -6.29
C VAL A 80 -20.51 -8.70 -5.69
N GLU A 81 -20.89 -9.75 -6.44
CA GLU A 81 -21.79 -10.80 -5.95
C GLU A 81 -21.22 -11.50 -4.71
N ARG A 82 -19.93 -11.85 -4.73
CA ARG A 82 -19.25 -12.45 -3.56
C ARG A 82 -19.16 -11.48 -2.38
N ALA A 83 -18.87 -10.20 -2.65
CA ALA A 83 -18.81 -9.18 -1.59
C ALA A 83 -20.15 -9.04 -0.88
N HIS A 84 -21.28 -9.04 -1.59
CA HIS A 84 -22.62 -9.05 -0.99
C HIS A 84 -22.90 -10.30 -0.12
N ALA A 85 -22.29 -11.44 -0.44
CA ALA A 85 -22.36 -12.65 0.36
C ALA A 85 -21.39 -12.67 1.56
N MET A 86 -20.59 -11.63 1.74
CA MET A 86 -19.59 -11.46 2.81
C MET A 86 -19.71 -10.08 3.45
N PRO A 87 -20.79 -9.82 4.24
CA PRO A 87 -21.07 -8.47 4.77
C PRO A 87 -19.99 -7.92 5.71
N ASP A 88 -19.17 -8.80 6.28
CA ASP A 88 -18.04 -8.42 7.16
C ASP A 88 -16.76 -8.08 6.38
N LEU A 89 -16.67 -8.42 5.09
CA LEU A 89 -15.55 -8.01 4.25
C LEU A 89 -15.64 -6.52 3.95
N ARG A 90 -14.62 -5.76 4.33
CA ARG A 90 -14.53 -4.33 4.03
C ARG A 90 -14.03 -4.13 2.61
N VAL A 91 -14.86 -3.54 1.75
CA VAL A 91 -14.53 -3.38 0.33
C VAL A 91 -14.22 -1.93 0.01
N GLY A 92 -13.01 -1.69 -0.49
CA GLY A 92 -12.56 -0.40 -1.01
C GLY A 92 -12.59 -0.34 -2.54
N LEU A 93 -12.43 0.85 -3.09
CA LEU A 93 -12.28 1.07 -4.53
C LEU A 93 -10.80 1.06 -4.91
N HIS A 94 -10.40 0.09 -5.73
CA HIS A 94 -9.08 0.03 -6.36
C HIS A 94 -9.09 0.73 -7.70
N LEU A 95 -8.74 2.03 -7.72
CA LEU A 95 -8.74 2.83 -8.93
C LEU A 95 -7.67 2.34 -9.91
N VAL A 96 -8.07 2.01 -11.12
CA VAL A 96 -7.18 1.58 -12.20
C VAL A 96 -6.94 2.74 -13.15
N LEU A 97 -5.70 3.23 -13.19
CA LEU A 97 -5.24 4.35 -14.02
C LEU A 97 -3.95 4.01 -14.78
N ALA A 98 -3.47 2.78 -14.63
CA ALA A 98 -2.31 2.19 -15.30
C ALA A 98 -2.49 0.68 -15.40
N ASP A 99 -1.94 0.05 -16.42
CA ASP A 99 -1.82 -1.42 -16.62
C ASP A 99 -3.13 -2.18 -16.33
N GLY A 100 -4.27 -1.70 -16.88
CA GLY A 100 -5.55 -2.34 -16.65
C GLY A 100 -6.67 -1.78 -17.51
N ASP A 101 -7.88 -2.24 -17.23
CA ASP A 101 -9.06 -1.88 -18.01
C ASP A 101 -9.71 -0.60 -17.47
N ALA A 102 -10.26 0.21 -18.38
CA ALA A 102 -10.99 1.42 -18.06
C ALA A 102 -12.50 1.15 -17.97
N VAL A 103 -13.21 1.96 -17.20
CA VAL A 103 -14.68 1.94 -17.13
C VAL A 103 -15.28 2.66 -18.33
N LEU A 104 -14.69 3.79 -18.73
CA LEU A 104 -15.17 4.57 -19.85
C LEU A 104 -14.62 4.06 -21.19
N PRO A 105 -15.41 4.13 -22.27
CA PRO A 105 -14.96 3.73 -23.59
C PRO A 105 -13.90 4.71 -24.15
N ARG A 106 -13.09 4.22 -25.08
CA ARG A 106 -12.03 5.01 -25.75
C ARG A 106 -12.53 6.32 -26.36
N THR A 107 -13.78 6.36 -26.82
CA THR A 107 -14.39 7.57 -27.38
C THR A 107 -14.47 8.72 -26.36
N CYS A 108 -14.49 8.41 -25.06
CA CYS A 108 -14.55 9.40 -23.98
C CYS A 108 -13.19 9.79 -23.42
N ILE A 109 -12.23 8.84 -23.41
CA ILE A 109 -10.94 8.97 -22.72
C ILE A 109 -9.76 8.46 -23.57
N GLY A 110 -9.85 8.60 -24.89
CA GLY A 110 -8.86 8.05 -25.84
C GLY A 110 -7.43 8.53 -25.62
N ALA A 111 -7.22 9.69 -24.99
CA ALA A 111 -5.88 10.15 -24.65
C ALA A 111 -5.24 9.36 -23.50
N LEU A 112 -5.99 8.61 -22.71
CA LEU A 112 -5.47 7.81 -21.59
C LEU A 112 -5.13 6.38 -22.01
N LEU A 113 -5.74 5.90 -23.11
CA LEU A 113 -5.75 4.49 -23.46
C LEU A 113 -4.81 4.18 -24.64
N ASP A 114 -4.28 2.98 -24.64
CA ASP A 114 -3.51 2.42 -25.74
C ASP A 114 -4.43 2.01 -26.92
N LYS A 115 -3.82 1.41 -27.95
CA LYS A 115 -4.56 0.93 -29.14
C LYS A 115 -5.58 -0.18 -28.84
N HIS A 116 -5.42 -0.88 -27.71
CA HIS A 116 -6.31 -1.95 -27.26
C HIS A 116 -7.44 -1.47 -26.34
N GLY A 117 -7.50 -0.17 -26.01
CA GLY A 117 -8.50 0.41 -25.14
C GLY A 117 -8.19 0.24 -23.65
N ARG A 118 -6.94 -0.04 -23.29
CA ARG A 118 -6.48 -0.23 -21.91
C ARG A 118 -5.50 0.86 -21.48
N PHE A 119 -5.39 1.07 -20.19
CA PHE A 119 -4.30 1.88 -19.64
C PHE A 119 -2.96 1.20 -19.90
N GLY A 120 -1.96 1.97 -20.34
CA GLY A 120 -0.58 1.50 -20.48
C GLY A 120 0.13 1.35 -19.13
N ASP A 121 1.33 0.81 -19.19
CA ASP A 121 2.20 0.57 -18.03
C ASP A 121 3.24 1.67 -17.78
N ASN A 122 3.39 2.62 -18.69
CA ASN A 122 4.37 3.70 -18.59
C ASN A 122 3.86 4.84 -17.71
N MET A 123 3.87 4.63 -16.39
CA MET A 123 3.38 5.59 -15.40
C MET A 123 4.15 6.93 -15.41
N VAL A 124 5.44 6.94 -15.77
CA VAL A 124 6.24 8.17 -15.83
C VAL A 124 5.73 9.06 -16.96
N ARG A 125 5.60 8.51 -18.17
CA ARG A 125 5.04 9.24 -19.32
C ARG A 125 3.64 9.76 -19.01
N ASP A 126 2.81 8.92 -18.46
CA ASP A 126 1.39 9.25 -18.22
C ASP A 126 1.27 10.25 -17.07
N GLY A 127 2.10 10.17 -16.02
CA GLY A 127 2.17 11.17 -14.97
C GLY A 127 2.56 12.56 -15.51
N VAL A 128 3.59 12.65 -16.35
CA VAL A 128 3.94 13.91 -17.03
C VAL A 128 2.76 14.48 -17.81
N ARG A 129 2.03 13.63 -18.55
CA ARG A 129 0.85 14.03 -19.33
C ARG A 129 -0.31 14.49 -18.42
N PHE A 130 -0.56 13.80 -17.32
CA PHE A 130 -1.58 14.16 -16.33
C PHE A 130 -1.30 15.52 -15.69
N PHE A 131 -0.03 15.86 -15.53
CA PHE A 131 0.38 17.13 -14.94
C PHE A 131 0.28 18.30 -15.92
N PHE A 132 0.83 18.14 -17.13
CA PHE A 132 1.03 19.25 -18.07
C PHE A 132 -0.05 19.41 -19.12
N LEU A 133 -0.87 18.38 -19.41
CA LEU A 133 -1.85 18.43 -20.49
C LEU A 133 -3.29 18.52 -19.97
N PRO A 134 -3.92 19.73 -20.00
CA PRO A 134 -5.26 19.94 -19.44
C PRO A 134 -6.31 18.96 -19.99
N HIS A 135 -6.32 18.72 -21.32
CA HIS A 135 -7.27 17.81 -21.93
C HIS A 135 -7.11 16.34 -21.49
N VAL A 136 -5.88 15.92 -21.15
CA VAL A 136 -5.60 14.58 -20.59
C VAL A 136 -6.10 14.51 -19.15
N ARG A 137 -5.87 15.58 -18.36
CA ARG A 137 -6.36 15.69 -16.99
C ARG A 137 -7.89 15.69 -16.90
N GLU A 138 -8.58 16.33 -17.86
CA GLU A 138 -10.05 16.27 -17.94
C GLU A 138 -10.56 14.85 -18.21
N GLN A 139 -9.88 14.11 -19.10
CA GLN A 139 -10.21 12.71 -19.36
C GLN A 139 -9.95 11.84 -18.12
N LEU A 140 -8.84 12.08 -17.41
CA LEU A 140 -8.50 11.41 -16.15
C LEU A 140 -9.58 11.66 -15.09
N ALA A 141 -10.03 12.90 -14.92
CA ALA A 141 -11.11 13.23 -14.00
C ALA A 141 -12.42 12.52 -14.34
N ARG A 142 -12.76 12.43 -15.63
CA ARG A 142 -13.94 11.69 -16.09
C ARG A 142 -13.86 10.20 -15.76
N GLU A 143 -12.71 9.60 -15.97
CA GLU A 143 -12.50 8.17 -15.67
C GLU A 143 -12.55 7.89 -14.17
N ILE A 144 -11.83 8.69 -13.34
CA ILE A 144 -11.89 8.56 -11.89
C ILE A 144 -13.35 8.65 -11.41
N ARG A 145 -14.10 9.64 -11.88
CA ARG A 145 -15.52 9.80 -11.56
C ARG A 145 -16.36 8.59 -11.98
N ALA A 146 -16.11 8.05 -13.17
CA ALA A 146 -16.83 6.88 -13.67
C ALA A 146 -16.57 5.64 -12.81
N GLN A 147 -15.34 5.44 -12.33
CA GLN A 147 -15.02 4.33 -11.43
C GLN A 147 -15.72 4.50 -10.07
N PHE A 148 -15.74 5.69 -9.47
CA PHE A 148 -16.53 5.96 -8.27
C PHE A 148 -18.04 5.74 -8.49
N GLN A 149 -18.59 6.22 -9.61
CA GLN A 149 -19.99 6.01 -9.95
C GLN A 149 -20.33 4.52 -10.15
N ALA A 150 -19.45 3.77 -10.80
CA ALA A 150 -19.61 2.34 -10.98
C ALA A 150 -19.58 1.61 -9.64
N PHE A 151 -18.64 1.96 -8.75
CA PHE A 151 -18.59 1.41 -7.40
C PHE A 151 -19.87 1.74 -6.60
N ALA A 152 -20.31 2.98 -6.61
CA ALA A 152 -21.53 3.38 -5.88
C ALA A 152 -22.78 2.61 -6.37
N LYS A 153 -22.86 2.26 -7.65
CA LYS A 153 -23.95 1.45 -8.22
C LYS A 153 -23.97 0.01 -7.71
N THR A 154 -22.87 -0.50 -7.16
CA THR A 154 -22.84 -1.85 -6.58
C THR A 154 -23.65 -1.96 -5.28
N GLY A 155 -23.91 -0.84 -4.60
CA GLY A 155 -24.55 -0.82 -3.29
C GLY A 155 -23.62 -1.21 -2.13
N LEU A 156 -22.35 -1.53 -2.40
CA LEU A 156 -21.34 -1.80 -1.36
C LEU A 156 -20.98 -0.50 -0.64
N ALA A 157 -20.76 -0.59 0.67
CA ALA A 157 -20.21 0.53 1.45
C ALA A 157 -18.74 0.76 1.05
N LEU A 158 -18.37 2.00 0.75
CA LEU A 158 -17.00 2.36 0.41
C LEU A 158 -16.14 2.43 1.68
N ASP A 159 -15.35 1.39 1.95
CA ASP A 159 -14.47 1.35 3.11
C ASP A 159 -13.25 2.26 2.95
N HIS A 160 -12.57 2.16 1.83
CA HIS A 160 -11.35 2.93 1.52
C HIS A 160 -11.15 3.09 0.01
N VAL A 161 -10.20 3.94 -0.34
CA VAL A 161 -9.73 4.09 -1.73
C VAL A 161 -8.23 3.87 -1.79
N ASN A 162 -7.77 3.17 -2.79
CA ASN A 162 -6.38 3.10 -3.18
C ASN A 162 -6.27 3.07 -4.71
N THR A 163 -5.08 2.95 -5.26
CA THR A 163 -4.91 2.86 -6.72
C THR A 163 -3.97 1.73 -7.08
N HIS A 164 -4.26 1.08 -8.18
CA HIS A 164 -3.33 0.12 -8.78
C HIS A 164 -1.98 0.78 -9.02
N LYS A 165 -0.90 0.08 -8.64
CA LYS A 165 0.49 0.58 -8.69
C LYS A 165 0.74 1.89 -7.92
N HIS A 166 -0.09 2.19 -6.91
CA HIS A 166 0.05 3.39 -6.05
C HIS A 166 0.09 4.73 -6.81
N PHE A 167 -0.61 4.82 -7.94
CA PHE A 167 -0.57 6.01 -8.79
C PHE A 167 -1.12 7.28 -8.12
N HIS A 168 -1.81 7.15 -7.00
CA HIS A 168 -2.23 8.29 -6.16
C HIS A 168 -1.05 9.03 -5.46
N LEU A 169 0.16 8.50 -5.52
CA LEU A 169 1.34 9.29 -5.20
C LEU A 169 1.57 10.44 -6.19
N HIS A 170 0.98 10.40 -7.39
CA HIS A 170 1.05 11.50 -8.34
C HIS A 170 0.14 12.67 -7.89
N PRO A 171 0.63 13.94 -7.83
CA PRO A 171 -0.08 15.06 -7.21
C PRO A 171 -1.41 15.41 -7.87
N THR A 172 -1.49 15.28 -9.21
CA THR A 172 -2.73 15.51 -9.98
C THR A 172 -3.75 14.40 -9.69
N VAL A 173 -3.30 13.13 -9.68
CA VAL A 173 -4.16 11.97 -9.39
C VAL A 173 -4.74 12.11 -7.98
N LEU A 174 -3.89 12.35 -6.97
CA LEU A 174 -4.35 12.57 -5.59
C LEU A 174 -5.35 13.72 -5.50
N GLY A 175 -5.07 14.84 -6.18
CA GLY A 175 -5.96 16.00 -6.18
C GLY A 175 -7.36 15.67 -6.70
N LEU A 176 -7.43 14.98 -7.84
CA LEU A 176 -8.69 14.56 -8.46
C LEU A 176 -9.43 13.51 -7.60
N ILE A 177 -8.71 12.56 -6.99
CA ILE A 177 -9.33 11.56 -6.10
C ILE A 177 -9.94 12.25 -4.86
N LEU A 178 -9.23 13.19 -4.24
CA LEU A 178 -9.74 13.91 -3.06
C LEU A 178 -10.96 14.80 -3.41
N GLU A 179 -10.93 15.44 -4.56
CA GLU A 179 -12.05 16.26 -5.04
C GLU A 179 -13.28 15.41 -5.34
N ILE A 180 -13.12 14.41 -6.20
CA ILE A 180 -14.20 13.55 -6.66
C ILE A 180 -14.68 12.62 -5.53
N GLY A 181 -13.77 11.98 -4.81
CA GLY A 181 -14.10 11.05 -3.74
C GLY A 181 -14.97 11.66 -2.63
N ARG A 182 -14.82 12.97 -2.37
CA ARG A 182 -15.70 13.69 -1.43
C ARG A 182 -17.16 13.63 -1.84
N GLU A 183 -17.46 13.70 -3.14
CA GLU A 183 -18.84 13.63 -3.67
C GLU A 183 -19.47 12.25 -3.44
N PHE A 184 -18.63 11.21 -3.32
CA PHE A 184 -19.04 9.82 -3.06
C PHE A 184 -18.85 9.39 -1.60
N GLY A 185 -18.59 10.33 -0.69
CA GLY A 185 -18.47 10.04 0.73
C GLY A 185 -17.21 9.28 1.13
N MET A 186 -16.13 9.37 0.32
CA MET A 186 -14.83 8.78 0.67
C MET A 186 -14.32 9.33 2.01
N LYS A 187 -14.05 8.43 2.97
CA LYS A 187 -13.58 8.78 4.32
C LYS A 187 -12.17 8.27 4.59
N ALA A 188 -11.70 7.28 3.84
CA ALA A 188 -10.39 6.69 4.06
C ALA A 188 -9.65 6.41 2.75
N MET A 189 -8.31 6.47 2.82
CA MET A 189 -7.42 6.20 1.70
C MET A 189 -6.11 5.60 2.18
N ARG A 190 -5.58 4.60 1.46
CA ARG A 190 -4.24 4.05 1.74
C ARG A 190 -3.17 5.12 1.60
N LEU A 191 -2.31 5.28 2.61
CA LEU A 191 -1.04 5.97 2.53
C LEU A 191 0.05 4.94 2.22
N PRO A 192 0.63 4.90 1.02
CA PRO A 192 1.60 3.88 0.62
C PRO A 192 3.00 4.23 1.13
N PHE A 193 3.17 4.24 2.44
CA PHE A 193 4.44 4.48 3.12
C PHE A 193 4.92 3.19 3.79
N GLU A 194 6.05 2.67 3.34
CA GLU A 194 6.75 1.55 3.99
C GLU A 194 8.00 2.05 4.73
N SER A 195 8.29 1.50 5.89
CA SER A 195 9.34 2.03 6.78
C SER A 195 10.76 1.97 6.17
N ASN A 196 10.98 1.04 5.22
CA ASN A 196 12.22 0.89 4.44
C ASN A 196 12.25 1.79 3.18
N ALA A 197 11.24 2.63 2.96
CA ALA A 197 11.21 3.53 1.83
C ALA A 197 12.45 4.43 1.77
N PRO A 198 13.00 4.71 0.57
CA PRO A 198 14.16 5.57 0.40
C PRO A 198 13.98 6.93 1.07
N LEU A 199 15.03 7.43 1.72
CA LEU A 199 14.97 8.70 2.47
C LEU A 199 14.50 9.89 1.62
N TRP A 200 14.85 9.91 0.34
CA TRP A 200 14.43 10.97 -0.60
C TRP A 200 12.92 10.98 -0.88
N LEU A 201 12.23 9.84 -0.70
CA LEU A 201 10.78 9.73 -0.89
C LEU A 201 9.99 10.22 0.34
N ARG A 202 10.58 10.23 1.52
CA ARG A 202 9.90 10.58 2.78
C ARG A 202 9.28 11.99 2.80
N PRO A 203 9.94 13.06 2.31
CA PRO A 203 9.31 14.39 2.24
C PRO A 203 8.06 14.40 1.35
N TRP A 204 8.09 13.63 0.26
CA TRP A 204 6.95 13.49 -0.63
C TRP A 204 5.78 12.78 0.04
N ILE A 205 6.04 11.65 0.71
CA ILE A 205 5.02 10.93 1.48
C ILE A 205 4.45 11.83 2.60
N ALA A 206 5.29 12.60 3.29
CA ALA A 206 4.82 13.55 4.30
C ALA A 206 3.87 14.62 3.70
N LEU A 207 4.13 15.07 2.47
CA LEU A 207 3.23 15.97 1.75
C LEU A 207 1.89 15.28 1.40
N VAL A 208 1.94 14.03 0.93
CA VAL A 208 0.73 13.23 0.66
C VAL A 208 -0.08 13.08 1.94
N LYS A 209 0.56 12.66 3.04
CA LYS A 209 -0.06 12.55 4.35
C LYS A 209 -0.74 13.87 4.77
N ALA A 210 -0.01 14.97 4.72
CA ALA A 210 -0.54 16.29 5.10
C ALA A 210 -1.74 16.71 4.23
N ARG A 211 -1.83 16.27 2.97
CA ARG A 211 -2.99 16.50 2.12
C ARG A 211 -4.19 15.66 2.53
N LEU A 212 -3.97 14.39 2.90
CA LEU A 212 -5.02 13.51 3.44
C LEU A 212 -5.56 14.07 4.76
N ASP A 213 -4.68 14.41 5.71
CA ASP A 213 -5.03 15.00 7.01
C ASP A 213 -5.88 16.29 6.82
N ARG A 214 -5.43 17.20 5.95
CA ARG A 214 -6.15 18.46 5.67
C ARG A 214 -7.51 18.24 5.02
N ALA A 215 -7.66 17.15 4.25
CA ALA A 215 -8.92 16.77 3.65
C ALA A 215 -9.85 16.00 4.62
N GLY A 216 -9.39 15.69 5.83
CA GLY A 216 -10.13 14.88 6.81
C GLY A 216 -10.26 13.41 6.39
N ILE A 217 -9.33 12.91 5.59
CA ILE A 217 -9.31 11.53 5.10
C ILE A 217 -8.45 10.68 6.04
N PHE A 218 -9.06 9.67 6.64
CA PHE A 218 -8.35 8.69 7.45
C PHE A 218 -7.37 7.87 6.58
N HIS A 219 -6.23 7.48 7.15
CA HIS A 219 -5.23 6.65 6.47
C HIS A 219 -4.47 5.78 7.48
N ASN A 220 -3.85 4.71 7.00
CA ASN A 220 -2.87 3.93 7.75
C ASN A 220 -1.62 4.78 8.07
N ASP A 221 -0.92 4.46 9.15
CA ASP A 221 0.36 5.12 9.47
C ASP A 221 1.49 4.59 8.59
N TYR A 222 1.44 3.31 8.25
CA TYR A 222 2.37 2.67 7.32
C TYR A 222 1.77 1.41 6.71
N VAL A 223 2.35 0.98 5.59
CA VAL A 223 1.98 -0.24 4.87
C VAL A 223 3.15 -1.20 4.82
N VAL A 224 2.87 -2.49 4.79
CA VAL A 224 3.84 -3.56 4.51
C VAL A 224 3.35 -4.37 3.31
N GLY A 225 4.28 -4.73 2.42
CA GLY A 225 3.98 -5.49 1.21
C GLY A 225 4.39 -4.78 -0.09
N ILE A 226 4.85 -3.50 -0.05
CA ILE A 226 5.33 -2.81 -1.26
C ILE A 226 6.60 -3.49 -1.78
N ALA A 227 7.61 -3.65 -0.93
CA ALA A 227 8.84 -4.32 -1.29
C ALA A 227 8.67 -5.82 -1.56
N GLY A 228 7.67 -6.43 -0.92
CA GLY A 228 7.30 -7.85 -1.04
C GLY A 228 6.17 -8.13 -2.04
N SER A 229 5.77 -7.17 -2.87
CA SER A 229 4.61 -7.30 -3.75
C SER A 229 4.68 -8.57 -4.62
N GLY A 230 3.64 -9.40 -4.56
CA GLY A 230 3.59 -10.70 -5.24
C GLY A 230 4.41 -11.82 -4.57
N ARG A 231 5.00 -11.58 -3.40
CA ARG A 231 5.87 -12.55 -2.69
C ARG A 231 5.63 -12.57 -1.17
N MET A 232 4.46 -12.18 -0.74
CA MET A 232 4.03 -12.20 0.67
C MET A 232 3.63 -13.63 1.09
N ASP A 233 4.59 -14.58 1.06
CA ASP A 233 4.41 -15.92 1.56
C ASP A 233 4.39 -15.96 3.10
N GLU A 234 4.17 -17.11 3.70
CA GLU A 234 4.05 -17.28 5.16
C GLU A 234 5.26 -16.74 5.92
N ALA A 235 6.48 -16.98 5.43
CA ALA A 235 7.71 -16.51 6.08
C ALA A 235 7.80 -14.97 6.03
N ALA A 236 7.42 -14.37 4.90
CA ALA A 236 7.35 -12.92 4.75
C ALA A 236 6.29 -12.32 5.69
N TRP A 237 5.12 -12.96 5.82
CA TRP A 237 4.07 -12.55 6.75
C TRP A 237 4.54 -12.59 8.21
N LEU A 238 5.14 -13.69 8.66
CA LEU A 238 5.64 -13.82 10.03
C LEU A 238 6.73 -12.79 10.33
N THR A 239 7.61 -12.52 9.37
CA THR A 239 8.64 -11.47 9.48
C THR A 239 8.00 -10.07 9.56
N ALA A 240 7.03 -9.80 8.72
CA ALA A 240 6.28 -8.54 8.73
C ALA A 240 5.60 -8.31 10.09
N LEU A 241 4.85 -9.31 10.58
CA LEU A 241 4.14 -9.23 11.86
C LEU A 241 5.09 -9.00 13.05
N ALA A 242 6.27 -9.64 13.05
CA ALA A 242 7.29 -9.43 14.08
C ALA A 242 7.92 -8.03 14.03
N SER A 243 7.86 -7.33 12.90
CA SER A 243 8.45 -6.01 12.70
C SER A 243 7.46 -4.84 12.85
N LEU A 244 6.17 -5.13 13.08
CA LEU A 244 5.15 -4.09 13.23
C LEU A 244 5.42 -3.19 14.44
N LYS A 245 5.11 -1.92 14.27
CA LYS A 245 5.30 -0.86 15.30
C LYS A 245 3.94 -0.28 15.68
N GLY A 246 3.93 0.62 16.65
CA GLY A 246 2.73 1.36 17.06
C GLY A 246 2.00 2.02 15.87
N GLY A 247 0.73 2.38 16.09
CA GLY A 247 -0.12 3.01 15.09
C GLY A 247 -1.02 2.02 14.34
N VAL A 248 -1.54 2.45 13.19
CA VAL A 248 -2.38 1.65 12.29
C VAL A 248 -1.50 1.10 11.17
N ALA A 249 -1.29 -0.22 11.18
CA ALA A 249 -0.56 -0.93 10.14
C ALA A 249 -1.52 -1.48 9.08
N GLU A 250 -1.13 -1.42 7.83
CA GLU A 250 -1.77 -2.18 6.75
C GLU A 250 -0.77 -3.18 6.19
N ILE A 251 -1.16 -4.46 6.07
CA ILE A 251 -0.44 -5.45 5.28
C ILE A 251 -1.30 -5.79 4.08
N TYR A 252 -0.76 -5.60 2.86
CA TYR A 252 -1.49 -5.93 1.65
C TYR A 252 -0.77 -6.98 0.81
N CYS A 253 -1.54 -7.72 0.04
CA CYS A 253 -1.09 -8.81 -0.81
C CYS A 253 -2.01 -8.99 -2.03
N HIS A 254 -1.62 -9.89 -2.93
CA HIS A 254 -2.33 -10.18 -4.19
C HIS A 254 -2.65 -11.68 -4.30
N PRO A 255 -3.50 -12.23 -3.43
CA PRO A 255 -3.79 -13.66 -3.43
C PRO A 255 -4.61 -14.07 -4.65
N ALA A 256 -4.30 -15.23 -5.21
CA ALA A 256 -5.16 -15.89 -6.19
C ALA A 256 -5.02 -17.41 -6.10
N ILE A 257 -6.07 -18.10 -6.52
CA ILE A 257 -6.02 -19.56 -6.71
C ILE A 257 -4.99 -19.89 -7.78
N ALA A 258 -4.23 -20.97 -7.57
CA ALA A 258 -3.24 -21.46 -8.52
C ALA A 258 -3.85 -21.64 -9.93
N GLY A 259 -3.05 -21.41 -10.95
CA GLY A 259 -3.47 -21.59 -12.33
C GLY A 259 -2.28 -21.61 -13.29
N GLU A 260 -2.49 -22.09 -14.49
CA GLU A 260 -1.43 -22.34 -15.47
C GLU A 260 -0.83 -21.04 -16.05
N ARG A 261 -1.58 -19.94 -16.04
CA ARG A 261 -1.15 -18.67 -16.64
C ARG A 261 -1.11 -17.56 -15.60
N ALA A 262 -0.17 -16.62 -15.78
CA ALA A 262 -0.16 -15.37 -15.04
C ALA A 262 -1.49 -14.61 -15.19
N LEU A 263 -1.87 -13.84 -14.20
CA LEU A 263 -3.10 -13.02 -14.25
C LEU A 263 -2.96 -11.88 -15.25
N THR A 264 -1.80 -11.22 -15.25
CA THR A 264 -1.42 -10.18 -16.22
C THR A 264 0.05 -10.36 -16.58
N ASP A 265 0.50 -9.69 -17.64
CA ASP A 265 1.92 -9.70 -18.05
C ASP A 265 2.84 -9.11 -16.97
N GLY A 266 2.36 -8.12 -16.23
CA GLY A 266 3.11 -7.49 -15.13
C GLY A 266 3.22 -8.35 -13.87
N MET A 267 2.46 -9.45 -13.77
CA MET A 267 2.39 -10.33 -12.59
C MET A 267 2.98 -11.72 -12.83
N ARG A 268 3.84 -11.88 -13.85
CA ARG A 268 4.41 -13.22 -14.20
C ARG A 268 5.23 -13.86 -13.07
N ASP A 269 5.86 -13.02 -12.25
CA ASP A 269 6.69 -13.45 -11.13
C ASP A 269 5.97 -13.48 -9.79
N TYR A 270 4.66 -13.20 -9.78
CA TYR A 270 3.86 -13.18 -8.56
C TYR A 270 3.53 -14.61 -8.10
N ARG A 271 3.70 -14.85 -6.82
CA ARG A 271 3.43 -16.12 -6.15
C ARG A 271 2.06 -16.09 -5.47
N HIS A 272 1.03 -15.78 -6.23
CA HIS A 272 -0.34 -15.56 -5.76
C HIS A 272 -0.88 -16.70 -4.87
N ALA A 273 -0.59 -17.95 -5.23
CA ALA A 273 -1.06 -19.10 -4.45
C ALA A 273 -0.36 -19.18 -3.09
N ASP A 274 0.92 -18.83 -3.01
CA ASP A 274 1.66 -18.80 -1.75
C ASP A 274 1.15 -17.66 -0.84
N GLU A 275 0.78 -16.52 -1.43
CA GLU A 275 0.15 -15.43 -0.69
C GLU A 275 -1.24 -15.84 -0.14
N LEU A 276 -2.02 -16.60 -0.90
CA LEU A 276 -3.27 -17.18 -0.39
C LEU A 276 -2.99 -18.14 0.76
N GLN A 277 -2.03 -19.05 0.63
CA GLN A 277 -1.68 -19.99 1.69
C GLN A 277 -1.22 -19.26 2.96
N ALA A 278 -0.48 -18.17 2.83
CA ALA A 278 -0.09 -17.34 3.96
C ALA A 278 -1.31 -16.76 4.70
N LEU A 279 -2.30 -16.25 3.97
CA LEU A 279 -3.53 -15.72 4.57
C LEU A 279 -4.37 -16.81 5.28
N LEU A 280 -4.27 -18.05 4.85
CA LEU A 280 -4.94 -19.23 5.46
C LEU A 280 -4.11 -19.90 6.55
N SER A 281 -2.85 -19.48 6.76
CA SER A 281 -1.93 -20.14 7.69
C SER A 281 -2.39 -20.01 9.14
N PRO A 282 -2.44 -21.14 9.90
CA PRO A 282 -2.67 -21.10 11.33
C PRO A 282 -1.59 -20.34 12.11
N ASP A 283 -0.36 -20.33 11.61
CA ASP A 283 0.77 -19.65 12.26
C ASP A 283 0.66 -18.14 12.10
N VAL A 284 0.32 -17.65 10.91
CA VAL A 284 -0.02 -16.24 10.65
C VAL A 284 -1.21 -15.81 11.51
N THR A 285 -2.27 -16.64 11.56
CA THR A 285 -3.44 -16.36 12.41
C THR A 285 -3.04 -16.24 13.90
N ARG A 286 -2.21 -17.14 14.39
CA ARG A 286 -1.71 -17.10 15.77
C ARG A 286 -0.87 -15.88 16.05
N ALA A 287 0.02 -15.53 15.13
CA ALA A 287 0.87 -14.35 15.24
C ALA A 287 0.04 -13.05 15.27
N ILE A 288 -0.97 -12.91 14.40
CA ILE A 288 -1.88 -11.75 14.41
C ILE A 288 -2.63 -11.66 15.75
N ARG A 289 -3.19 -12.76 16.26
CA ARG A 289 -3.87 -12.79 17.56
C ARG A 289 -2.94 -12.38 18.71
N ALA A 290 -1.68 -12.81 18.67
CA ALA A 290 -0.67 -12.46 19.68
C ALA A 290 -0.31 -10.97 19.69
N LEU A 291 -0.54 -10.22 18.63
CA LEU A 291 -0.36 -8.77 18.61
C LEU A 291 -1.32 -8.05 19.56
N GLY A 292 -2.55 -8.57 19.72
CA GLY A 292 -3.60 -7.91 20.49
C GLY A 292 -4.10 -6.62 19.85
N ALA A 293 -3.77 -6.39 18.58
CA ALA A 293 -4.22 -5.22 17.80
C ALA A 293 -5.69 -5.38 17.37
N ARG A 294 -6.40 -4.27 17.23
CA ARG A 294 -7.73 -4.26 16.59
C ARG A 294 -7.59 -4.69 15.13
N LEU A 295 -8.30 -5.73 14.72
CA LEU A 295 -8.29 -6.24 13.34
C LEU A 295 -9.56 -5.79 12.63
N GLY A 296 -9.44 -5.22 11.41
CA GLY A 296 -10.60 -4.75 10.65
C GLY A 296 -10.20 -4.10 9.33
N GLY A 297 -11.15 -3.44 8.65
CA GLY A 297 -10.87 -2.55 7.53
C GLY A 297 -10.62 -1.12 8.00
N PHE A 298 -10.52 -0.19 7.06
CA PHE A 298 -10.24 1.22 7.37
C PHE A 298 -11.36 1.85 8.21
N ALA A 299 -12.63 1.55 7.90
CA ALA A 299 -13.77 2.04 8.66
C ALA A 299 -13.77 1.53 10.11
N ASP A 300 -13.33 0.29 10.34
CA ASP A 300 -13.35 -0.32 11.67
C ASP A 300 -12.26 0.23 12.59
N VAL A 301 -11.15 0.73 12.04
CA VAL A 301 -9.96 1.16 12.80
C VAL A 301 -9.77 2.67 12.86
N SER A 302 -10.64 3.43 12.18
CA SER A 302 -10.60 4.90 12.14
C SER A 302 -11.09 5.59 13.41
N GLU A 303 -11.76 4.85 14.31
CA GLU A 303 -12.33 5.34 15.57
C GLU A 303 -11.36 5.26 16.75
#